data_dd427a339f29c31c17f478ebc1505f58
#
_entry.id   dd427a339f29c31c17f478ebc1505f58
#
_cell.length_a   1.000
_cell.length_b   1.000
_cell.length_c   1.000
_cell.angle_alpha   90.00
_cell.angle_beta   90.00
_cell.angle_gamma   90.00
#
_symmetry.space_group_name_H-M   'P 1'
#
loop_
_entity.id
_entity.type
_entity.pdbx_description
1 polymer ?
#
loop_
_entity_poly.entity_id
_entity_poly.type
_entity_poly.pdbx_seq_one_letter_code
_entity_poly.pdbx_strand_id
1 'polypeptide(L)'
;MKRIFVLVLVIFLLTGCGAKPAEPETIVASTTVETTIPETTETVPEETVPPVLYADQLVEGVYEISVESSSSMFKVVHCELTVSEGSMTAAMTMSGDGYGMVYMGTGEAALTADETSYIPFTLTETGAKVFTVPVEALNLELDCAAWSISKEKWYDRTLVFESVALPQEAFVQE
;
A
#
# COMPACT_ATOMS: atom_id res chain seq x y z
N MET A 1 12.71 45.73 17.10
CA MET A 1 11.40 46.39 17.04
C MET A 1 10.35 45.33 17.39
N LYS A 2 9.77 45.49 18.59
CA LYS A 2 8.74 44.59 19.13
C LYS A 2 7.41 44.88 18.43
N ARG A 3 6.72 43.89 17.86
CA ARG A 3 5.31 44.01 17.52
C ARG A 3 4.52 42.93 18.25
N ILE A 4 3.84 43.43 19.26
CA ILE A 4 2.80 42.77 20.06
C ILE A 4 1.59 42.59 19.13
N PHE A 5 1.04 41.36 19.01
CA PHE A 5 -0.27 41.14 18.47
C PHE A 5 -1.21 40.57 19.49
N VAL A 6 -2.28 41.32 19.66
CA VAL A 6 -3.33 41.25 20.65
C VAL A 6 -4.22 40.04 20.42
N LEU A 7 -4.51 39.35 21.51
CA LEU A 7 -5.48 38.30 21.72
C LEU A 7 -6.90 38.85 21.52
N VAL A 8 -7.71 38.26 20.67
CA VAL A 8 -9.15 38.44 20.70
C VAL A 8 -9.82 37.09 20.96
N LEU A 9 -10.33 37.01 22.18
CA LEU A 9 -11.16 35.91 22.68
C LEU A 9 -12.62 36.22 22.32
N VAL A 10 -13.26 35.38 21.54
CA VAL A 10 -14.72 35.42 21.36
C VAL A 10 -15.33 34.15 21.90
N ILE A 11 -15.99 34.32 23.04
CA ILE A 11 -16.82 33.30 23.69
C ILE A 11 -18.22 33.38 23.10
N PHE A 12 -18.73 32.28 22.55
CA PHE A 12 -20.15 32.12 22.24
C PHE A 12 -20.72 30.97 23.08
N LEU A 13 -21.47 31.37 24.11
CA LEU A 13 -22.35 30.52 24.89
C LEU A 13 -23.74 30.58 24.22
N LEU A 14 -24.31 29.47 23.86
CA LEU A 14 -25.75 29.32 23.72
C LEU A 14 -26.20 27.94 24.20
N THR A 15 -26.83 27.96 25.34
CA THR A 15 -27.67 26.96 25.99
C THR A 15 -28.93 26.66 25.18
N GLY A 16 -29.32 25.40 25.11
CA GLY A 16 -30.60 24.96 24.58
C GLY A 16 -30.99 23.60 25.13
N CYS A 17 -31.77 23.60 26.22
CA CYS A 17 -32.48 22.45 26.82
C CYS A 17 -33.65 22.01 25.92
N GLY A 18 -34.01 20.70 25.91
CA GLY A 18 -35.26 20.21 25.34
C GLY A 18 -35.43 18.69 25.49
N ALA A 19 -35.91 18.29 26.61
CA ALA A 19 -36.80 17.18 27.07
C ALA A 19 -37.16 16.00 26.14
N LYS A 20 -36.95 14.78 26.72
CA LYS A 20 -37.66 13.51 26.46
C LYS A 20 -39.12 13.61 27.05
N PRO A 21 -40.14 12.91 26.48
CA PRO A 21 -40.54 11.66 27.12
C PRO A 21 -41.18 10.55 26.23
N ALA A 22 -41.04 9.33 26.77
CA ALA A 22 -41.98 8.22 26.92
C ALA A 22 -42.55 7.43 25.73
N GLU A 23 -42.27 6.13 25.83
CA GLU A 23 -43.01 4.94 25.34
C GLU A 23 -44.52 4.96 25.69
N PRO A 24 -45.36 4.21 24.92
CA PRO A 24 -45.78 2.95 25.50
C PRO A 24 -45.86 1.76 24.50
N GLU A 25 -45.68 0.58 25.09
CA GLU A 25 -45.92 -0.77 24.57
C GLU A 25 -47.36 -0.96 24.06
N THR A 26 -47.52 -1.78 23.02
CA THR A 26 -48.73 -2.63 22.87
C THR A 26 -48.38 -3.88 22.07
N ILE A 27 -48.55 -4.99 22.73
CA ILE A 27 -48.55 -6.37 22.26
C ILE A 27 -49.73 -6.56 21.32
N VAL A 28 -49.61 -7.39 20.24
CA VAL A 28 -50.45 -8.57 19.95
C VAL A 28 -50.04 -9.29 18.64
N ALA A 29 -49.87 -10.59 18.81
CA ALA A 29 -50.34 -11.72 17.99
C ALA A 29 -49.75 -11.98 16.60
N SER A 30 -48.88 -12.98 16.58
CA SER A 30 -48.94 -14.24 15.79
C SER A 30 -49.70 -14.21 14.46
N THR A 31 -48.94 -14.37 13.37
CA THR A 31 -49.36 -15.20 12.24
C THR A 31 -48.11 -15.77 11.57
N THR A 32 -47.96 -17.09 11.72
CA THR A 32 -47.02 -17.93 11.01
C THR A 32 -47.36 -17.94 9.54
N VAL A 33 -46.47 -17.39 8.69
CA VAL A 33 -46.47 -17.70 7.28
C VAL A 33 -45.10 -18.27 6.95
N GLU A 34 -45.09 -19.58 6.78
CA GLU A 34 -44.01 -20.37 6.28
C GLU A 34 -43.79 -20.01 4.78
N THR A 35 -42.88 -19.10 4.50
CA THR A 35 -42.42 -18.85 3.15
C THR A 35 -41.03 -19.48 3.00
N THR A 36 -41.03 -20.63 2.34
CA THR A 36 -39.84 -21.31 1.84
C THR A 36 -39.09 -20.37 0.89
N ILE A 37 -38.03 -19.74 1.37
CA ILE A 37 -37.10 -19.02 0.53
C ILE A 37 -36.14 -20.09 -0.07
N PRO A 38 -36.00 -20.21 -1.39
CA PRO A 38 -34.94 -21.03 -1.95
C PRO A 38 -33.60 -20.37 -1.58
N GLU A 39 -32.81 -21.12 -0.87
CA GLU A 39 -31.40 -20.80 -0.55
C GLU A 39 -30.63 -20.77 -1.89
N THR A 40 -30.60 -19.57 -2.47
CA THR A 40 -29.63 -19.29 -3.53
C THR A 40 -28.27 -19.15 -2.83
N THR A 41 -27.51 -20.23 -2.82
CA THR A 41 -26.09 -20.19 -2.50
C THR A 41 -25.42 -19.31 -3.54
N GLU A 42 -25.35 -18.01 -3.31
CA GLU A 42 -24.39 -17.16 -3.99
C GLU A 42 -23.01 -17.62 -3.52
N THR A 43 -22.39 -18.41 -4.37
CA THR A 43 -20.95 -18.68 -4.25
C THR A 43 -20.25 -17.35 -4.49
N VAL A 44 -19.96 -16.64 -3.40
CA VAL A 44 -18.99 -15.53 -3.41
C VAL A 44 -17.71 -16.15 -3.99
N PRO A 45 -17.14 -15.63 -5.09
CA PRO A 45 -15.84 -16.07 -5.54
C PRO A 45 -14.89 -15.81 -4.38
N GLU A 46 -14.33 -16.87 -3.82
CA GLU A 46 -13.21 -16.79 -2.90
C GLU A 46 -12.08 -16.10 -3.68
N GLU A 47 -11.81 -14.83 -3.37
CA GLU A 47 -10.64 -14.12 -3.88
C GLU A 47 -9.43 -14.91 -3.38
N THR A 48 -8.95 -15.83 -4.21
CA THR A 48 -7.75 -16.61 -3.92
C THR A 48 -6.59 -15.65 -3.93
N VAL A 49 -6.18 -15.21 -2.75
CA VAL A 49 -4.95 -14.42 -2.57
C VAL A 49 -3.81 -15.27 -3.14
N PRO A 50 -3.03 -14.77 -4.10
CA PRO A 50 -1.93 -15.52 -4.66
C PRO A 50 -0.94 -15.93 -3.56
N PRO A 51 -0.34 -17.13 -3.64
CA PRO A 51 0.63 -17.56 -2.65
C PRO A 51 1.86 -16.64 -2.64
N VAL A 52 2.45 -16.47 -1.46
CA VAL A 52 3.75 -15.79 -1.32
C VAL A 52 4.81 -16.64 -2.00
N LEU A 53 5.66 -16.03 -2.83
CA LEU A 53 6.71 -16.70 -3.58
C LEU A 53 8.08 -16.12 -3.27
N TYR A 54 9.04 -16.99 -3.00
CA TYR A 54 10.43 -16.64 -2.74
C TYR A 54 11.31 -16.95 -3.95
N ALA A 55 12.53 -16.43 -3.94
CA ALA A 55 13.47 -16.56 -5.05
C ALA A 55 13.78 -18.00 -5.46
N ASP A 56 13.83 -18.94 -4.51
CA ASP A 56 14.09 -20.36 -4.73
C ASP A 56 12.98 -21.12 -5.47
N GLN A 57 11.78 -20.52 -5.54
CA GLN A 57 10.64 -21.05 -6.28
C GLN A 57 10.60 -20.55 -7.73
N LEU A 58 11.52 -19.65 -8.09
CA LEU A 58 11.57 -19.02 -9.40
C LEU A 58 12.84 -19.40 -10.15
N VAL A 59 12.72 -19.54 -11.44
CA VAL A 59 13.86 -19.72 -12.35
C VAL A 59 14.62 -18.40 -12.49
N GLU A 60 15.95 -18.46 -12.54
CA GLU A 60 16.78 -17.27 -12.76
C GLU A 60 16.42 -16.62 -14.12
N GLY A 61 16.27 -15.30 -14.10
CA GLY A 61 15.87 -14.55 -15.27
C GLY A 61 15.45 -13.12 -14.95
N VAL A 62 15.01 -12.42 -15.98
CA VAL A 62 14.43 -11.08 -15.88
C VAL A 62 12.97 -11.15 -16.33
N TYR A 63 12.05 -10.65 -15.51
CA TYR A 63 10.62 -10.74 -15.72
C TYR A 63 9.98 -9.36 -15.57
N GLU A 64 9.05 -9.05 -16.44
CA GLU A 64 8.18 -7.88 -16.24
C GLU A 64 7.04 -8.25 -15.29
N ILE A 65 6.86 -7.45 -14.24
CA ILE A 65 5.84 -7.66 -13.21
C ILE A 65 5.08 -6.37 -12.90
N SER A 66 3.91 -6.52 -12.27
CA SER A 66 3.16 -5.40 -11.69
C SER A 66 3.60 -5.14 -10.24
N VAL A 67 3.48 -3.88 -9.81
CA VAL A 67 3.72 -3.47 -8.43
C VAL A 67 2.56 -2.62 -7.95
N GLU A 68 1.88 -3.09 -6.92
CA GLU A 68 0.92 -2.25 -6.19
C GLU A 68 1.63 -1.41 -5.14
N SER A 69 1.19 -0.17 -4.99
CA SER A 69 1.65 0.74 -3.95
C SER A 69 0.45 1.27 -3.16
N SER A 70 0.58 1.33 -1.85
CA SER A 70 -0.43 1.92 -0.95
C SER A 70 -0.72 3.41 -1.22
N SER A 71 -0.02 4.03 -2.16
CA SER A 71 -0.16 5.44 -2.48
C SER A 71 -0.14 5.73 -3.98
N SER A 72 -1.18 6.37 -4.48
CA SER A 72 -1.25 6.84 -5.86
C SER A 72 -0.19 7.89 -6.22
N MET A 73 0.43 8.53 -5.24
CA MET A 73 1.53 9.49 -5.45
C MET A 73 2.89 8.81 -5.58
N PHE A 74 3.02 7.57 -5.13
CA PHE A 74 4.21 6.73 -5.32
C PHE A 74 3.85 5.60 -6.29
N LYS A 75 3.65 5.95 -7.56
CA LYS A 75 3.14 5.01 -8.56
C LYS A 75 4.28 4.47 -9.42
N VAL A 76 4.41 3.14 -9.43
CA VAL A 76 5.27 2.40 -10.35
C VAL A 76 4.50 2.20 -11.67
N VAL A 77 5.14 2.48 -12.80
CA VAL A 77 4.54 2.34 -14.13
C VAL A 77 5.15 1.21 -14.95
N HIS A 78 6.32 0.76 -14.57
CA HIS A 78 7.00 -0.40 -15.14
C HIS A 78 7.93 -0.99 -14.09
N CYS A 79 8.02 -2.30 -14.02
CA CYS A 79 8.90 -3.00 -13.08
C CYS A 79 9.52 -4.23 -13.73
N GLU A 80 10.84 -4.31 -13.69
CA GLU A 80 11.60 -5.49 -14.08
C GLU A 80 12.13 -6.18 -12.82
N LEU A 81 11.71 -7.42 -12.62
CA LEU A 81 12.21 -8.31 -11.56
C LEU A 81 13.37 -9.11 -12.11
N THR A 82 14.51 -9.03 -11.46
CA THR A 82 15.66 -9.91 -11.72
C THR A 82 15.75 -10.96 -10.63
N VAL A 83 15.71 -12.24 -11.01
CA VAL A 83 15.95 -13.39 -10.13
C VAL A 83 17.34 -13.94 -10.45
N SER A 84 18.23 -13.92 -9.48
CA SER A 84 19.61 -14.39 -9.64
C SER A 84 20.22 -14.81 -8.31
N GLU A 85 20.98 -15.89 -8.31
CA GLU A 85 21.73 -16.39 -7.15
C GLU A 85 20.88 -16.52 -5.87
N GLY A 86 19.61 -16.95 -6.03
CA GLY A 86 18.67 -17.13 -4.91
C GLY A 86 18.17 -15.83 -4.29
N SER A 87 18.32 -14.72 -4.99
CA SER A 87 17.84 -13.39 -4.58
C SER A 87 16.99 -12.73 -5.68
N MET A 88 16.17 -11.77 -5.27
CA MET A 88 15.34 -10.97 -6.17
C MET A 88 15.64 -9.49 -6.01
N THR A 89 15.72 -8.79 -7.13
CA THR A 89 15.79 -7.32 -7.17
C THR A 89 14.79 -6.79 -8.19
N ALA A 90 14.16 -5.66 -7.89
CA ALA A 90 13.18 -5.04 -8.76
C ALA A 90 13.60 -3.64 -9.17
N ALA A 91 13.65 -3.38 -10.47
CA ALA A 91 13.89 -2.06 -11.06
C ALA A 91 12.55 -1.40 -11.33
N MET A 92 12.11 -0.52 -10.42
CA MET A 92 10.84 0.18 -10.46
C MET A 92 10.95 1.51 -11.18
N THR A 93 10.33 1.67 -12.34
CA THR A 93 10.20 2.95 -13.05
C THR A 93 9.01 3.73 -12.49
N MET A 94 9.29 4.94 -12.04
CA MET A 94 8.29 5.81 -11.41
C MET A 94 7.53 6.65 -12.42
N SER A 95 6.24 6.93 -12.13
CA SER A 95 5.43 7.85 -12.95
C SER A 95 5.76 9.32 -12.73
N GLY A 96 6.50 9.67 -11.68
CA GLY A 96 6.80 11.03 -11.27
C GLY A 96 8.21 11.18 -10.70
N ASP A 97 8.59 12.42 -10.40
CA ASP A 97 9.93 12.83 -9.97
C ASP A 97 10.01 13.33 -8.50
N GLY A 98 8.89 13.25 -7.76
CA GLY A 98 8.76 13.84 -6.42
C GLY A 98 9.62 13.18 -5.32
N TYR A 99 10.18 12.00 -5.58
CA TYR A 99 10.99 11.26 -4.61
C TYR A 99 12.46 11.19 -5.01
N GLY A 100 13.34 11.35 -4.03
CA GLY A 100 14.80 11.39 -4.23
C GLY A 100 15.52 10.09 -3.89
N MET A 101 14.96 9.32 -2.98
CA MET A 101 15.50 8.04 -2.55
C MET A 101 14.41 7.22 -1.87
N VAL A 102 14.63 5.92 -1.75
CA VAL A 102 13.79 5.00 -1.01
C VAL A 102 14.62 4.21 0.00
N TYR A 103 13.93 3.64 0.99
CA TYR A 103 14.48 2.75 2.01
C TYR A 103 13.52 1.57 2.15
N MET A 104 14.02 0.36 2.12
CA MET A 104 13.19 -0.83 2.35
C MET A 104 13.01 -1.02 3.83
N GLY A 105 11.82 -0.64 4.32
CA GLY A 105 11.41 -0.55 5.70
C GLY A 105 10.59 0.70 5.98
N THR A 106 10.31 0.96 7.26
CA THR A 106 9.49 2.10 7.68
C THR A 106 10.26 3.43 7.65
N GLY A 107 9.54 4.55 7.55
CA GLY A 107 10.13 5.89 7.60
C GLY A 107 10.78 6.19 8.96
N GLU A 108 10.29 5.60 10.05
CA GLU A 108 10.90 5.70 11.37
C GLU A 108 12.27 4.99 11.39
N ALA A 109 12.35 3.78 10.83
CA ALA A 109 13.60 3.05 10.70
C ALA A 109 14.61 3.81 9.80
N ALA A 110 14.13 4.42 8.71
CA ALA A 110 14.96 5.22 7.82
C ALA A 110 15.62 6.41 8.53
N LEU A 111 14.98 7.03 9.52
CA LEU A 111 15.55 8.16 10.26
C LEU A 111 16.81 7.79 11.07
N THR A 112 16.95 6.52 11.42
CA THR A 112 18.07 6.01 12.24
C THR A 112 18.99 5.07 11.49
N ALA A 113 18.65 4.74 10.24
CA ALA A 113 19.45 3.87 9.37
C ALA A 113 20.71 4.59 8.89
N ASP A 114 21.73 3.80 8.53
CA ASP A 114 22.90 4.31 7.84
C ASP A 114 22.52 4.82 6.44
N GLU A 115 23.07 5.95 6.02
CA GLU A 115 22.79 6.53 4.71
C GLU A 115 23.14 5.59 3.53
N THR A 116 24.03 4.63 3.75
CA THR A 116 24.37 3.60 2.76
C THR A 116 23.23 2.61 2.48
N SER A 117 22.23 2.57 3.37
CA SER A 117 21.01 1.78 3.19
C SER A 117 19.95 2.50 2.34
N TYR A 118 20.15 3.79 2.06
CA TYR A 118 19.23 4.53 1.19
C TYR A 118 19.51 4.21 -0.27
N ILE A 119 18.46 3.96 -1.01
CA ILE A 119 18.51 3.60 -2.41
C ILE A 119 18.19 4.84 -3.24
N PRO A 120 19.19 5.46 -3.90
CA PRO A 120 18.99 6.57 -4.80
C PRO A 120 18.34 6.09 -6.11
N PHE A 121 17.72 7.00 -6.85
CA PHE A 121 17.27 6.70 -8.20
C PHE A 121 18.39 6.75 -9.22
N THR A 122 18.21 6.00 -10.30
CA THR A 122 18.89 6.21 -11.58
C THR A 122 17.91 6.80 -12.58
N LEU A 123 18.40 7.32 -13.71
CA LEU A 123 17.53 7.84 -14.77
C LEU A 123 17.59 6.92 -15.99
N THR A 124 16.43 6.66 -16.59
CA THR A 124 16.36 6.04 -17.92
C THR A 124 16.84 7.02 -18.99
N GLU A 125 17.00 6.55 -20.22
CA GLU A 125 17.31 7.41 -21.38
C GLU A 125 16.25 8.50 -21.62
N THR A 126 15.00 8.24 -21.21
CA THR A 126 13.87 9.17 -21.31
C THR A 126 13.76 10.12 -20.12
N GLY A 127 14.63 9.99 -19.11
CA GLY A 127 14.67 10.80 -17.91
C GLY A 127 13.70 10.37 -16.81
N ALA A 128 13.07 9.18 -16.92
CA ALA A 128 12.26 8.63 -15.85
C ALA A 128 13.14 8.11 -14.71
N LYS A 129 12.70 8.27 -13.46
CA LYS A 129 13.40 7.74 -12.28
C LYS A 129 13.17 6.25 -12.12
N VAL A 130 14.22 5.52 -11.81
CA VAL A 130 14.20 4.10 -11.51
C VAL A 130 14.83 3.86 -10.15
N PHE A 131 14.14 3.15 -9.28
CA PHE A 131 14.69 2.62 -8.02
C PHE A 131 14.90 1.11 -8.16
N THR A 132 16.12 0.63 -7.93
CA THR A 132 16.42 -0.80 -7.89
C THR A 132 16.46 -1.24 -6.44
N VAL A 133 15.48 -2.01 -6.03
CA VAL A 133 15.26 -2.42 -4.64
C VAL A 133 15.37 -3.93 -4.48
N PRO A 134 15.86 -4.44 -3.33
CA PRO A 134 15.75 -5.85 -3.01
C PRO A 134 14.28 -6.22 -2.77
N VAL A 135 13.89 -7.42 -3.20
CA VAL A 135 12.56 -7.99 -3.02
C VAL A 135 12.69 -9.28 -2.22
N GLU A 136 12.07 -9.32 -1.06
CA GLU A 136 12.10 -10.51 -0.18
C GLU A 136 11.21 -11.62 -0.74
N ALA A 137 9.99 -11.27 -1.15
CA ALA A 137 9.02 -12.21 -1.72
C ALA A 137 8.03 -11.49 -2.64
N LEU A 138 7.44 -12.22 -3.56
CA LEU A 138 6.30 -11.77 -4.35
C LEU A 138 4.98 -12.04 -3.60
N ASN A 139 3.94 -11.26 -3.91
CA ASN A 139 2.61 -11.34 -3.29
C ASN A 139 2.63 -11.14 -1.77
N LEU A 140 3.66 -10.47 -1.26
CA LEU A 140 3.82 -10.09 0.14
C LEU A 140 3.85 -8.56 0.25
N GLU A 141 3.19 -8.03 1.27
CA GLU A 141 3.31 -6.61 1.60
C GLU A 141 4.70 -6.31 2.18
N LEU A 142 5.44 -5.45 1.51
CA LEU A 142 6.78 -5.03 1.92
C LEU A 142 6.77 -3.54 2.28
N ASP A 143 7.29 -3.21 3.45
CA ASP A 143 7.44 -1.82 3.87
C ASP A 143 8.50 -1.12 3.02
N CYS A 144 8.16 0.09 2.56
CA CYS A 144 9.05 0.97 1.83
C CYS A 144 8.84 2.40 2.29
N ALA A 145 9.89 3.09 2.69
CA ALA A 145 9.84 4.52 2.92
C ALA A 145 10.38 5.27 1.70
N ALA A 146 9.67 6.34 1.30
CA ALA A 146 10.05 7.17 0.18
C ALA A 146 10.33 8.61 0.64
N TRP A 147 11.53 9.13 0.35
CA TRP A 147 11.92 10.50 0.69
C TRP A 147 11.35 11.49 -0.30
N SER A 148 10.46 12.35 0.16
CA SER A 148 9.89 13.43 -0.63
C SER A 148 10.86 14.60 -0.73
N ILE A 149 11.26 14.94 -1.96
CA ILE A 149 12.17 16.07 -2.23
C ILE A 149 11.55 17.41 -1.76
N SER A 150 10.26 17.62 -2.05
CA SER A 150 9.60 18.91 -1.76
C SER A 150 9.20 19.09 -0.29
N LYS A 151 9.07 18.00 0.46
CA LYS A 151 8.67 18.02 1.88
C LYS A 151 9.83 17.72 2.82
N GLU A 152 10.96 17.27 2.29
CA GLU A 152 12.18 16.92 3.05
C GLU A 152 11.88 15.96 4.20
N LYS A 153 11.07 14.92 3.92
CA LYS A 153 10.71 13.89 4.91
C LYS A 153 10.40 12.55 4.24
N TRP A 154 10.51 11.49 5.03
CA TRP A 154 10.09 10.15 4.69
C TRP A 154 8.57 10.00 4.73
N TYR A 155 8.04 9.20 3.82
CA TYR A 155 6.65 8.76 3.79
C TYR A 155 6.60 7.25 3.70
N ASP A 156 5.91 6.63 4.63
CA ASP A 156 5.67 5.19 4.60
C ASP A 156 4.82 4.79 3.40
N ARG A 157 5.18 3.68 2.80
CA ARG A 157 4.50 3.03 1.69
C ARG A 157 4.53 1.53 1.92
N THR A 158 3.51 0.85 1.43
CA THR A 158 3.51 -0.60 1.29
C THR A 158 3.57 -0.92 -0.19
N LEU A 159 4.41 -1.84 -0.57
CA LEU A 159 4.56 -2.34 -1.94
C LEU A 159 4.21 -3.82 -1.97
N VAL A 160 3.48 -4.24 -2.99
CA VAL A 160 3.27 -5.65 -3.32
C VAL A 160 3.79 -5.88 -4.72
N PHE A 161 4.78 -6.74 -4.86
CA PHE A 161 5.31 -7.20 -6.14
C PHE A 161 4.50 -8.41 -6.57
N GLU A 162 3.71 -8.26 -7.64
CA GLU A 162 2.71 -9.26 -8.02
C GLU A 162 3.28 -10.31 -8.98
N SER A 163 3.03 -11.57 -8.71
CA SER A 163 3.45 -12.68 -9.58
C SER A 163 2.51 -12.97 -10.75
N VAL A 164 1.36 -12.30 -10.83
CA VAL A 164 0.29 -12.60 -11.80
C VAL A 164 0.74 -12.51 -13.26
N ALA A 165 1.73 -11.68 -13.57
CA ALA A 165 2.27 -11.52 -14.92
C ALA A 165 3.40 -12.50 -15.25
N LEU A 166 3.87 -13.31 -14.29
CA LEU A 166 4.94 -14.27 -14.53
C LEU A 166 4.46 -15.38 -15.46
N PRO A 167 5.26 -15.73 -16.48
CA PRO A 167 4.95 -16.87 -17.34
C PRO A 167 5.17 -18.19 -16.60
N GLN A 168 4.54 -19.25 -17.03
CA GLN A 168 4.55 -20.53 -16.33
C GLN A 168 5.95 -21.16 -16.23
N GLU A 169 6.83 -20.87 -17.20
CA GLU A 169 8.24 -21.26 -17.20
C GLU A 169 9.10 -20.52 -16.17
N ALA A 170 8.60 -19.45 -15.57
CA ALA A 170 9.30 -18.74 -14.51
C ALA A 170 9.29 -19.50 -13.17
N PHE A 171 8.47 -20.52 -13.02
CA PHE A 171 8.35 -21.31 -11.80
C PHE A 171 9.24 -22.55 -11.88
N VAL A 172 9.98 -22.84 -10.80
CA VAL A 172 10.75 -24.08 -10.67
C VAL A 172 9.78 -25.25 -10.68
N GLN A 173 10.00 -26.21 -11.58
CA GLN A 173 9.20 -27.44 -11.67
C GLN A 173 9.73 -28.44 -10.62
N GLU A 174 8.86 -29.00 -9.79
CA GLU A 174 9.18 -30.08 -8.86
C GLU A 174 9.43 -31.43 -9.59
#